data_cc276a8d56f6e159ba0276ff3dab7fae
#
_entry.id   cc276a8d56f6e159ba0276ff3dab7fae
#
_cell.length_a   1.000
_cell.length_b   1.000
_cell.length_c   1.000
_cell.angle_alpha   90.00
_cell.angle_beta   90.00
_cell.angle_gamma   90.00
#
_symmetry.space_group_name_H-M   'P 1'
#
loop_
_entity.id
_entity.type
_entity.pdbx_description
1 polymer ?
#
loop_
_entity_poly.entity_id
_entity_poly.type
_entity_poly.pdbx_seq_one_letter_code
_entity_poly.pdbx_strand_id
1 'polypeptide(L)'
;IKKVESYLKEHTAGLDIRIMTPEEAMRFSLERIRKGEDTISVTGNVLRDYLTDLFPIMELGTSAKMLSIVPLMNGGGLFETGAGGSAPKHVQQLLEENHLRWDSLGEFLALAASLEHLGSTFDNARAKMLAKALDQANGKFLDSNKSPSRKVGELDNRGSHFYLALYWAEALAEQSEDSEMQTLFKRLADALTAKEATIVDELSSVQGQPADIGGYFHPDHELTAKVMRPSQTLNETLAMVAKS
;
A
#
# COMPACT_ATOMS: atom_id res chain seq x y z
N ILE A 1 23.45 -21.62 -8.60
CA ILE A 1 23.67 -20.28 -8.04
C ILE A 1 25.07 -19.81 -8.40
N LYS A 2 26.19 -20.40 -7.94
CA LYS A 2 27.56 -19.93 -8.21
C LYS A 2 27.93 -19.72 -9.66
N LYS A 3 27.43 -20.54 -10.61
CA LYS A 3 27.66 -20.36 -12.05
C LYS A 3 26.92 -19.13 -12.60
N VAL A 4 25.71 -18.85 -12.11
CA VAL A 4 24.93 -17.70 -12.52
C VAL A 4 25.53 -16.41 -11.96
N GLU A 5 26.03 -16.43 -10.73
CA GLU A 5 26.74 -15.31 -10.12
C GLU A 5 28.03 -14.95 -10.87
N SER A 6 28.82 -15.96 -11.28
CA SER A 6 30.03 -15.73 -12.06
C SER A 6 29.71 -15.12 -13.43
N TYR A 7 28.70 -15.67 -14.12
CA TYR A 7 28.25 -15.16 -15.40
C TYR A 7 27.75 -13.72 -15.34
N LEU A 8 26.95 -13.40 -14.33
CA LEU A 8 26.42 -12.05 -14.15
C LEU A 8 27.55 -11.06 -13.83
N LYS A 9 28.51 -11.42 -12.97
CA LYS A 9 29.67 -10.56 -12.67
C LYS A 9 30.49 -10.21 -13.90
N GLU A 10 30.59 -11.14 -14.86
CA GLU A 10 31.36 -10.94 -16.09
C GLU A 10 30.62 -10.12 -17.15
N HIS A 11 29.27 -10.17 -17.16
CA HIS A 11 28.46 -9.65 -18.26
C HIS A 11 27.57 -8.44 -17.91
N THR A 12 27.51 -8.04 -16.64
CA THR A 12 26.62 -6.95 -16.19
C THR A 12 27.38 -5.67 -15.79
N ALA A 13 28.46 -5.37 -16.50
CA ALA A 13 29.30 -4.16 -16.41
C ALA A 13 28.76 -3.05 -15.49
N GLY A 14 29.00 -3.14 -14.17
CA GLY A 14 28.70 -2.07 -13.21
C GLY A 14 27.27 -2.05 -12.66
N LEU A 15 26.41 -3.01 -12.99
CA LEU A 15 25.10 -3.14 -12.35
C LEU A 15 25.21 -3.92 -11.03
N ASP A 16 24.65 -3.42 -9.95
CA ASP A 16 24.53 -4.14 -8.66
C ASP A 16 23.40 -5.19 -8.75
N ILE A 17 23.72 -6.33 -9.34
CA ILE A 17 22.78 -7.46 -9.44
C ILE A 17 23.06 -8.42 -8.29
N ARG A 18 22.06 -8.66 -7.47
CA ARG A 18 22.11 -9.57 -6.33
C ARG A 18 21.28 -10.81 -6.62
N ILE A 19 21.88 -11.96 -6.42
CA ILE A 19 21.18 -13.24 -6.43
C ILE A 19 20.83 -13.57 -4.99
N MET A 20 19.55 -13.72 -4.73
CA MET A 20 19.02 -13.96 -3.39
C MET A 20 18.07 -15.15 -3.42
N THR A 21 17.96 -15.83 -2.29
CA THR A 21 16.83 -16.73 -2.08
C THR A 21 15.54 -15.90 -2.03
N PRO A 22 14.38 -16.50 -2.26
CA PRO A 22 13.10 -15.79 -2.16
C PRO A 22 12.90 -15.10 -0.82
N GLU A 23 13.30 -15.75 0.27
CA GLU A 23 13.23 -15.20 1.62
C GLU A 23 14.14 -13.98 1.80
N GLU A 24 15.38 -14.07 1.31
CA GLU A 24 16.33 -12.96 1.33
C GLU A 24 15.83 -11.79 0.49
N ALA A 25 15.28 -12.04 -0.70
CA ALA A 25 14.73 -11.01 -1.57
C ALA A 25 13.54 -10.30 -0.93
N MET A 26 12.65 -11.04 -0.28
CA MET A 26 11.51 -10.49 0.45
C MET A 26 11.99 -9.62 1.61
N ARG A 27 12.91 -10.12 2.44
CA ARG A 27 13.47 -9.37 3.58
C ARG A 27 14.17 -8.09 3.11
N PHE A 28 14.97 -8.18 2.08
CA PHE A 28 15.64 -7.04 1.47
C PHE A 28 14.65 -5.99 0.96
N SER A 29 13.60 -6.42 0.26
CA SER A 29 12.56 -5.52 -0.26
C SER A 29 11.81 -4.82 0.87
N LEU A 30 11.42 -5.55 1.92
CA LEU A 30 10.75 -4.98 3.09
C LEU A 30 11.62 -3.98 3.84
N GLU A 31 12.92 -4.26 3.99
CA GLU A 31 13.86 -3.33 4.63
C GLU A 31 14.01 -2.02 3.84
N ARG A 32 14.07 -2.10 2.50
CA ARG A 32 14.11 -0.91 1.65
C ARG A 32 12.83 -0.10 1.74
N ILE A 33 11.68 -0.75 1.69
CA ILE A 33 10.36 -0.09 1.85
C ILE A 33 10.29 0.65 3.19
N ARG A 34 10.74 0.02 4.28
CA ARG A 34 10.79 0.66 5.61
C ARG A 34 11.68 1.90 5.67
N LYS A 35 12.71 1.95 4.83
CA LYS A 35 13.62 3.10 4.70
C LYS A 35 13.12 4.15 3.71
N GLY A 36 11.98 3.93 3.06
CA GLY A 36 11.48 4.80 1.99
C GLY A 36 12.28 4.68 0.68
N GLU A 37 13.07 3.62 0.54
CA GLU A 37 13.89 3.38 -0.66
C GLU A 37 13.12 2.59 -1.71
N ASP A 38 13.44 2.85 -2.98
CA ASP A 38 12.87 2.10 -4.09
C ASP A 38 13.27 0.64 -4.12
N THR A 39 12.31 -0.21 -4.45
CA THR A 39 12.51 -1.64 -4.63
C THR A 39 11.92 -2.08 -5.96
N ILE A 40 12.77 -2.64 -6.83
CA ILE A 40 12.33 -3.31 -8.06
C ILE A 40 12.68 -4.78 -7.93
N SER A 41 11.70 -5.64 -8.05
CA SER A 41 11.91 -7.08 -8.18
C SER A 41 11.59 -7.50 -9.61
N VAL A 42 12.61 -7.91 -10.35
CA VAL A 42 12.49 -8.36 -11.76
C VAL A 42 12.36 -9.88 -11.87
N THR A 43 12.31 -10.58 -10.75
CA THR A 43 12.38 -12.06 -10.71
C THR A 43 11.14 -12.77 -11.24
N GLY A 44 10.04 -12.05 -11.50
CA GLY A 44 8.74 -12.66 -11.79
C GLY A 44 8.67 -13.52 -13.04
N ASN A 45 9.31 -13.11 -14.13
CA ASN A 45 9.06 -13.75 -15.42
C ASN A 45 9.90 -15.01 -15.69
N VAL A 46 11.09 -15.10 -15.12
CA VAL A 46 11.97 -16.26 -15.37
C VAL A 46 11.60 -17.45 -14.49
N LEU A 47 11.03 -17.17 -13.33
CA LEU A 47 10.69 -18.18 -12.33
C LEU A 47 9.19 -18.52 -12.28
N ARG A 48 8.38 -17.82 -13.06
CA ARG A 48 6.93 -17.95 -13.09
C ARG A 48 6.45 -19.39 -13.27
N ASP A 49 7.11 -20.16 -14.14
CA ASP A 49 6.69 -21.53 -14.47
C ASP A 49 7.17 -22.57 -13.43
N TYR A 50 8.13 -22.19 -12.57
CA TYR A 50 8.75 -23.08 -11.59
C TYR A 50 8.40 -22.74 -10.15
N LEU A 51 7.86 -21.55 -9.90
CA LEU A 51 7.68 -21.00 -8.55
C LEU A 51 6.31 -20.33 -8.39
N THR A 52 5.27 -20.99 -8.85
CA THR A 52 3.88 -20.54 -8.67
C THR A 52 3.55 -20.23 -7.20
N ASP A 53 4.21 -20.92 -6.27
CA ASP A 53 4.04 -20.69 -4.82
C ASP A 53 4.75 -19.42 -4.32
N LEU A 54 5.72 -18.89 -5.07
CA LEU A 54 6.42 -17.63 -4.76
C LEU A 54 5.81 -16.41 -5.46
N PHE A 55 5.01 -16.63 -6.47
CA PHE A 55 4.32 -15.58 -7.20
C PHE A 55 3.48 -14.68 -6.27
N PRO A 56 2.71 -15.21 -5.29
CA PRO A 56 2.00 -14.40 -4.32
C PRO A 56 2.92 -13.52 -3.46
N ILE A 57 4.11 -13.99 -3.09
CA ILE A 57 5.06 -13.23 -2.28
C ILE A 57 5.66 -12.07 -3.07
N MET A 58 5.90 -12.27 -4.33
CA MET A 58 6.42 -11.23 -5.22
C MET A 58 5.34 -10.22 -5.61
N GLU A 59 4.15 -10.69 -5.86
CA GLU A 59 2.98 -9.86 -6.06
C GLU A 59 2.70 -9.03 -4.80
N LEU A 60 2.81 -9.63 -3.61
CA LEU A 60 2.72 -8.93 -2.35
C LEU A 60 3.80 -7.84 -2.20
N GLY A 61 5.05 -8.10 -2.56
CA GLY A 61 6.12 -7.11 -2.53
C GLY A 61 5.83 -5.92 -3.44
N THR A 62 5.31 -6.17 -4.62
CA THR A 62 4.89 -5.13 -5.57
C THR A 62 3.65 -4.39 -5.07
N SER A 63 2.69 -5.12 -4.53
CA SER A 63 1.48 -4.55 -3.93
C SER A 63 1.78 -3.74 -2.68
N ALA A 64 2.73 -4.18 -1.83
CA ALA A 64 3.18 -3.40 -0.67
C ALA A 64 3.78 -2.05 -1.09
N LYS A 65 4.45 -2.00 -2.22
CA LYS A 65 4.94 -0.75 -2.78
C LYS A 65 3.82 0.12 -3.35
N MET A 66 2.83 -0.45 -3.98
CA MET A 66 1.61 0.28 -4.37
C MET A 66 0.89 0.87 -3.16
N LEU A 67 0.78 0.13 -2.06
CA LEU A 67 0.23 0.63 -0.80
C LEU A 67 1.02 1.81 -0.22
N SER A 68 2.34 1.86 -0.45
CA SER A 68 3.18 2.99 -0.02
C SER A 68 2.89 4.30 -0.76
N ILE A 69 2.22 4.24 -1.90
CA ILE A 69 1.84 5.40 -2.72
C ILE A 69 0.53 6.02 -2.22
N VAL A 70 -0.32 5.24 -1.58
CA VAL A 70 -1.63 5.67 -1.16
C VAL A 70 -1.61 6.48 0.13
N PRO A 71 -2.67 7.25 0.44
CA PRO A 71 -2.67 8.26 1.51
C PRO A 71 -2.26 7.77 2.89
N LEU A 72 -2.42 6.49 3.18
CA LEU A 72 -2.15 5.90 4.49
C LEU A 72 -0.67 5.66 4.76
N MET A 73 0.17 5.59 3.73
CA MET A 73 1.58 5.26 3.86
C MET A 73 2.45 6.40 3.34
N ASN A 74 3.63 6.56 3.91
CA ASN A 74 4.61 7.52 3.40
C ASN A 74 5.14 7.06 2.05
N GLY A 75 4.88 7.87 1.05
CA GLY A 75 5.12 7.76 -0.36
C GLY A 75 6.28 6.87 -0.84
N GLY A 76 6.07 6.25 -1.91
CA GLY A 76 7.01 5.69 -2.86
C GLY A 76 6.54 6.11 -4.24
N GLY A 77 7.33 5.91 -5.26
CA GLY A 77 6.91 6.21 -6.63
C GLY A 77 5.75 5.32 -7.07
N LEU A 78 5.08 5.73 -8.14
CA LEU A 78 4.09 4.90 -8.82
C LEU A 78 4.82 3.81 -9.60
N PHE A 79 4.48 2.55 -9.36
CA PHE A 79 5.13 1.43 -10.01
C PHE A 79 4.12 0.59 -10.77
N GLU A 80 4.58 0.12 -11.91
CA GLU A 80 3.90 -0.95 -12.60
C GLU A 80 4.02 -2.24 -11.78
N THR A 81 2.91 -2.83 -11.42
CA THR A 81 2.88 -4.15 -10.78
C THR A 81 2.86 -5.22 -11.85
N GLY A 82 3.51 -6.35 -11.62
CA GLY A 82 3.45 -7.50 -12.53
C GLY A 82 2.04 -8.06 -12.75
N ALA A 83 1.12 -7.76 -11.86
CA ALA A 83 -0.31 -8.08 -12.00
C ALA A 83 -1.03 -7.11 -12.96
N GLY A 84 -0.41 -5.97 -13.33
CA GLY A 84 -1.15 -4.92 -13.92
C GLY A 84 -0.61 -4.38 -15.22
N GLY A 85 -0.87 -5.00 -16.37
CA GLY A 85 -0.90 -4.26 -17.64
C GLY A 85 -1.87 -3.06 -17.60
N SER A 86 -2.66 -2.94 -16.55
CA SER A 86 -3.56 -1.81 -16.27
C SER A 86 -2.89 -0.67 -15.48
N ALA A 87 -1.79 -0.90 -14.76
CA ALA A 87 -1.16 0.12 -13.91
C ALA A 87 -0.72 1.38 -14.69
N PRO A 88 -0.06 1.29 -15.87
CA PRO A 88 0.26 2.47 -16.66
C PRO A 88 -0.98 3.27 -17.07
N LYS A 89 -2.08 2.59 -17.36
CA LYS A 89 -3.33 3.26 -17.72
C LYS A 89 -3.95 3.99 -16.54
N HIS A 90 -3.91 3.40 -15.35
CA HIS A 90 -4.38 4.06 -14.13
C HIS A 90 -3.54 5.30 -13.80
N VAL A 91 -2.22 5.25 -13.99
CA VAL A 91 -1.34 6.40 -13.81
C VAL A 91 -1.68 7.49 -14.83
N GLN A 92 -1.83 7.15 -16.11
CA GLN A 92 -2.22 8.11 -17.14
C GLN A 92 -3.54 8.82 -16.78
N GLN A 93 -4.54 8.07 -16.35
CA GLN A 93 -5.83 8.63 -15.94
C GLN A 93 -5.71 9.51 -14.68
N LEU A 94 -4.87 9.11 -13.72
CA LEU A 94 -4.59 9.95 -12.55
C LEU A 94 -3.98 11.30 -12.98
N LEU A 95 -3.03 11.30 -13.92
CA LEU A 95 -2.40 12.53 -14.40
C LEU A 95 -3.35 13.42 -15.19
N GLU A 96 -4.26 12.84 -15.96
CA GLU A 96 -5.23 13.56 -16.79
C GLU A 96 -6.42 14.08 -15.99
N GLU A 97 -6.91 13.30 -15.03
CA GLU A 97 -8.19 13.53 -14.35
C GLU A 97 -8.08 13.73 -12.82
N ASN A 98 -6.90 13.55 -12.26
CA ASN A 98 -6.67 13.52 -10.80
C ASN A 98 -7.69 12.62 -10.07
N HIS A 99 -7.99 11.47 -10.69
CA HIS A 99 -8.91 10.47 -10.18
C HIS A 99 -8.30 9.09 -10.35
N LEU A 100 -8.02 8.40 -9.25
CA LEU A 100 -7.35 7.11 -9.25
C LEU A 100 -8.36 5.96 -9.15
N ARG A 101 -8.54 5.24 -10.26
CA ARG A 101 -9.49 4.11 -10.37
C ARG A 101 -8.95 2.78 -9.88
N TRP A 102 -7.74 2.75 -9.38
CA TRP A 102 -7.12 1.52 -8.86
C TRP A 102 -7.89 1.02 -7.63
N ASP A 103 -8.31 -0.25 -7.66
CA ASP A 103 -8.90 -0.92 -6.50
C ASP A 103 -7.80 -1.68 -5.76
N SER A 104 -7.56 -1.32 -4.52
CA SER A 104 -6.53 -1.91 -3.66
C SER A 104 -7.06 -3.03 -2.76
N LEU A 105 -8.25 -3.55 -3.00
CA LEU A 105 -8.83 -4.60 -2.16
C LEU A 105 -7.93 -5.85 -2.09
N GLY A 106 -7.34 -6.25 -3.22
CA GLY A 106 -6.40 -7.37 -3.26
C GLY A 106 -5.18 -7.15 -2.36
N GLU A 107 -4.65 -5.93 -2.33
CA GLU A 107 -3.54 -5.54 -1.48
C GLU A 107 -3.94 -5.56 0.01
N PHE A 108 -5.14 -5.11 0.34
CA PHE A 108 -5.63 -5.13 1.72
C PHE A 108 -5.81 -6.56 2.23
N LEU A 109 -6.36 -7.45 1.40
CA LEU A 109 -6.49 -8.87 1.73
C LEU A 109 -5.11 -9.53 1.88
N ALA A 110 -4.16 -9.23 1.00
CA ALA A 110 -2.80 -9.72 1.07
C ALA A 110 -2.07 -9.22 2.33
N LEU A 111 -2.31 -7.97 2.74
CA LEU A 111 -1.75 -7.41 3.98
C LEU A 111 -2.30 -8.15 5.22
N ALA A 112 -3.59 -8.42 5.27
CA ALA A 112 -4.19 -9.19 6.36
C ALA A 112 -3.57 -10.59 6.47
N ALA A 113 -3.47 -11.33 5.36
CA ALA A 113 -2.82 -12.64 5.31
C ALA A 113 -1.34 -12.60 5.71
N SER A 114 -0.62 -11.53 5.32
CA SER A 114 0.79 -11.34 5.67
C SER A 114 0.98 -11.06 7.15
N LEU A 115 0.11 -10.27 7.76
CA LEU A 115 0.11 -10.01 9.21
C LEU A 115 -0.20 -11.27 10.01
N GLU A 116 -1.15 -12.10 9.54
CA GLU A 116 -1.48 -13.38 10.14
C GLU A 116 -0.28 -14.34 10.08
N HIS A 117 0.36 -14.44 8.91
CA HIS A 117 1.57 -15.24 8.73
C HIS A 117 2.70 -14.75 9.63
N LEU A 118 2.96 -13.45 9.67
CA LEU A 118 3.95 -12.85 10.57
C LEU A 118 3.66 -13.21 12.04
N GLY A 119 2.42 -13.03 12.44
CA GLY A 119 1.97 -13.33 13.80
C GLY A 119 2.15 -14.80 14.19
N SER A 120 1.88 -15.71 13.26
CA SER A 120 2.00 -17.14 13.48
C SER A 120 3.44 -17.63 13.44
N THR A 121 4.25 -17.12 12.50
CA THR A 121 5.64 -17.55 12.31
C THR A 121 6.57 -17.05 13.43
N PHE A 122 6.33 -15.85 13.94
CA PHE A 122 7.20 -15.20 14.94
C PHE A 122 6.54 -15.07 16.32
N ASP A 123 5.41 -15.75 16.52
CA ASP A 123 4.57 -15.68 17.73
C ASP A 123 4.30 -14.24 18.20
N ASN A 124 3.94 -13.39 17.25
CA ASN A 124 3.66 -11.98 17.49
C ASN A 124 2.15 -11.77 17.66
N ALA A 125 1.71 -11.66 18.92
CA ALA A 125 0.30 -11.48 19.26
C ALA A 125 -0.30 -10.20 18.66
N ARG A 126 0.45 -9.09 18.63
CA ARG A 126 0.00 -7.83 18.02
C ARG A 126 -0.22 -7.97 16.52
N ALA A 127 0.65 -8.69 15.81
CA ALA A 127 0.46 -8.95 14.39
C ALA A 127 -0.79 -9.79 14.11
N LYS A 128 -1.08 -10.82 14.94
CA LYS A 128 -2.30 -11.62 14.84
C LYS A 128 -3.56 -10.76 15.06
N MET A 129 -3.53 -9.89 16.05
CA MET A 129 -4.63 -8.96 16.34
C MET A 129 -4.85 -7.95 15.20
N LEU A 130 -3.77 -7.37 14.67
CA LEU A 130 -3.84 -6.47 13.52
C LEU A 130 -4.42 -7.17 12.28
N ALA A 131 -4.02 -8.42 12.02
CA ALA A 131 -4.55 -9.24 10.93
C ALA A 131 -6.06 -9.44 11.06
N LYS A 132 -6.51 -9.89 12.24
CA LYS A 132 -7.92 -10.15 12.53
C LYS A 132 -8.77 -8.87 12.39
N ALA A 133 -8.29 -7.75 12.92
CA ALA A 133 -8.98 -6.47 12.79
C ALA A 133 -9.02 -5.97 11.34
N LEU A 134 -7.95 -6.21 10.56
CA LEU A 134 -7.93 -5.84 9.15
C LEU A 134 -8.88 -6.72 8.31
N ASP A 135 -8.99 -8.00 8.63
CA ASP A 135 -9.96 -8.89 7.97
C ASP A 135 -11.40 -8.43 8.21
N GLN A 136 -11.74 -8.04 9.44
CA GLN A 136 -13.03 -7.44 9.77
C GLN A 136 -13.26 -6.12 9.00
N ALA A 137 -12.25 -5.28 8.92
CA ALA A 137 -12.31 -4.02 8.17
C ALA A 137 -12.52 -4.25 6.67
N ASN A 138 -11.86 -5.25 6.09
CA ASN A 138 -12.05 -5.66 4.70
C ASN A 138 -13.49 -6.13 4.43
N GLY A 139 -14.07 -6.92 5.34
CA GLY A 139 -15.48 -7.32 5.28
C GLY A 139 -16.42 -6.11 5.29
N LYS A 140 -16.25 -5.20 6.26
CA LYS A 140 -17.04 -3.96 6.36
C LYS A 140 -16.86 -3.06 5.12
N PHE A 141 -15.65 -2.99 4.58
CA PHE A 141 -15.34 -2.24 3.36
C PHE A 141 -16.15 -2.76 2.16
N LEU A 142 -16.17 -4.07 1.97
CA LEU A 142 -16.95 -4.73 0.92
C LEU A 142 -18.46 -4.47 1.08
N ASP A 143 -18.99 -4.68 2.27
CA ASP A 143 -20.41 -4.48 2.56
C ASP A 143 -20.85 -3.03 2.41
N SER A 144 -19.95 -2.09 2.62
CA SER A 144 -20.20 -0.65 2.54
C SER A 144 -20.04 -0.07 1.13
N ASN A 145 -19.68 -0.89 0.13
CA ASN A 145 -19.47 -0.47 -1.26
C ASN A 145 -18.52 0.74 -1.39
N LYS A 146 -17.35 0.65 -0.75
CA LYS A 146 -16.34 1.72 -0.72
C LYS A 146 -15.18 1.52 -1.72
N SER A 147 -15.36 0.62 -2.70
CA SER A 147 -14.44 0.49 -3.84
C SER A 147 -14.44 1.75 -4.71
N PRO A 148 -13.33 2.02 -5.41
CA PRO A 148 -13.22 3.20 -6.26
C PRO A 148 -14.26 3.22 -7.39
N SER A 149 -14.91 4.36 -7.57
CA SER A 149 -15.78 4.60 -8.71
C SER A 149 -14.97 4.82 -10.00
N ARG A 150 -15.61 4.58 -11.14
CA ARG A 150 -15.07 4.93 -12.45
C ARG A 150 -15.28 6.38 -12.84
N LYS A 151 -16.13 7.11 -12.12
CA LYS A 151 -16.52 8.48 -12.45
C LYS A 151 -15.72 9.49 -11.63
N VAL A 152 -15.19 10.49 -12.32
CA VAL A 152 -14.56 11.65 -11.70
C VAL A 152 -15.58 12.40 -10.82
N GLY A 153 -15.13 12.85 -9.66
CA GLY A 153 -15.98 13.52 -8.67
C GLY A 153 -16.67 12.56 -7.68
N GLU A 154 -16.55 11.25 -7.91
CA GLU A 154 -17.00 10.22 -6.96
C GLU A 154 -15.79 9.64 -6.18
N LEU A 155 -16.05 8.69 -5.29
CA LEU A 155 -15.01 8.05 -4.48
C LEU A 155 -13.93 7.41 -5.37
N ASP A 156 -12.69 7.76 -5.16
CA ASP A 156 -11.53 7.16 -5.82
C ASP A 156 -10.71 6.28 -4.86
N ASN A 157 -9.57 5.77 -5.33
CA ASN A 157 -8.68 4.94 -4.52
C ASN A 157 -8.27 5.59 -3.19
N ARG A 158 -8.03 6.90 -3.17
CA ARG A 158 -7.64 7.64 -1.96
C ARG A 158 -8.75 7.65 -0.93
N GLY A 159 -9.98 7.86 -1.38
CA GLY A 159 -11.16 7.77 -0.52
C GLY A 159 -11.42 6.34 -0.03
N SER A 160 -11.18 5.34 -0.86
CA SER A 160 -11.27 3.93 -0.45
C SER A 160 -10.28 3.61 0.67
N HIS A 161 -9.04 4.12 0.59
CA HIS A 161 -8.04 3.95 1.64
C HIS A 161 -8.44 4.66 2.94
N PHE A 162 -9.04 5.84 2.84
CA PHE A 162 -9.60 6.51 4.01
C PHE A 162 -10.62 5.62 4.74
N TYR A 163 -11.58 5.05 4.00
CA TYR A 163 -12.58 4.17 4.60
C TYR A 163 -11.99 2.90 5.19
N LEU A 164 -11.00 2.30 4.53
CA LEU A 164 -10.32 1.15 5.11
C LEU A 164 -9.61 1.52 6.40
N ALA A 165 -8.90 2.66 6.44
CA ALA A 165 -8.23 3.12 7.66
C ALA A 165 -9.23 3.36 8.79
N LEU A 166 -10.36 3.98 8.50
CA LEU A 166 -11.44 4.19 9.46
C LEU A 166 -11.95 2.85 10.00
N TYR A 167 -12.31 1.92 9.13
CA TYR A 167 -12.85 0.62 9.55
C TYR A 167 -11.83 -0.23 10.29
N TRP A 168 -10.57 -0.16 9.91
CA TRP A 168 -9.51 -0.85 10.64
C TRP A 168 -9.27 -0.23 12.02
N ALA A 169 -9.29 1.09 12.15
CA ALA A 169 -9.21 1.77 13.43
C ALA A 169 -10.41 1.43 14.33
N GLU A 170 -11.62 1.37 13.79
CA GLU A 170 -12.82 0.94 14.52
C GLU A 170 -12.69 -0.51 15.02
N ALA A 171 -12.30 -1.44 14.18
CA ALA A 171 -12.10 -2.83 14.57
C ALA A 171 -11.02 -2.98 15.67
N LEU A 172 -9.94 -2.20 15.59
CA LEU A 172 -8.89 -2.15 16.61
C LEU A 172 -9.35 -1.47 17.90
N ALA A 173 -10.28 -0.55 17.81
CA ALA A 173 -10.90 0.08 18.98
C ALA A 173 -11.87 -0.87 19.73
N GLU A 174 -12.45 -1.82 19.03
CA GLU A 174 -13.40 -2.80 19.59
C GLU A 174 -12.73 -4.03 20.21
N GLN A 175 -11.47 -4.34 19.84
CA GLN A 175 -10.76 -5.48 20.41
C GLN A 175 -10.43 -5.28 21.90
N SER A 176 -10.32 -6.37 22.65
CA SER A 176 -10.04 -6.36 24.09
C SER A 176 -8.74 -7.05 24.48
N GLU A 177 -7.94 -7.47 23.49
CA GLU A 177 -6.72 -8.26 23.69
C GLU A 177 -5.52 -7.37 24.10
N ASP A 178 -5.49 -6.10 23.64
CA ASP A 178 -4.44 -5.12 23.95
C ASP A 178 -5.07 -3.75 24.24
N SER A 179 -5.11 -3.37 25.51
CA SER A 179 -5.75 -2.13 25.98
C SER A 179 -5.03 -0.86 25.52
N GLU A 180 -3.72 -0.92 25.30
CA GLU A 180 -2.93 0.19 24.77
C GLU A 180 -3.33 0.48 23.32
N MET A 181 -3.34 -0.56 22.49
CA MET A 181 -3.79 -0.47 21.10
C MET A 181 -5.26 -0.06 21.01
N GLN A 182 -6.12 -0.63 21.84
CA GLN A 182 -7.53 -0.25 21.91
C GLN A 182 -7.70 1.26 22.16
N THR A 183 -7.02 1.79 23.17
CA THR A 183 -7.10 3.22 23.53
C THR A 183 -6.58 4.11 22.41
N LEU A 184 -5.47 3.72 21.79
CA LEU A 184 -4.86 4.45 20.70
C LEU A 184 -5.80 4.53 19.49
N PHE A 185 -6.29 3.37 19.04
CA PHE A 185 -7.13 3.29 17.86
C PHE A 185 -8.56 3.79 18.09
N LYS A 186 -9.06 3.75 19.33
CA LYS A 186 -10.31 4.42 19.66
C LYS A 186 -10.24 5.93 19.39
N ARG A 187 -9.17 6.58 19.85
CA ARG A 187 -8.97 8.01 19.57
C ARG A 187 -8.86 8.31 18.07
N LEU A 188 -8.19 7.43 17.33
CA LEU A 188 -8.07 7.57 15.88
C LEU A 188 -9.43 7.39 15.20
N ALA A 189 -10.16 6.33 15.52
CA ALA A 189 -11.47 6.05 14.95
C ALA A 189 -12.46 7.21 15.22
N ASP A 190 -12.54 7.68 16.47
CA ASP A 190 -13.38 8.81 16.86
C ASP A 190 -13.02 10.08 16.04
N ALA A 191 -11.72 10.35 15.87
CA ALA A 191 -11.24 11.51 15.11
C ALA A 191 -11.52 11.41 13.60
N LEU A 192 -11.32 10.22 13.00
CA LEU A 192 -11.62 9.97 11.59
C LEU A 192 -13.10 10.05 11.31
N THR A 193 -13.94 9.47 12.17
CA THR A 193 -15.40 9.54 12.06
C THR A 193 -15.90 10.99 12.15
N ALA A 194 -15.42 11.75 13.12
CA ALA A 194 -15.82 13.14 13.31
C ALA A 194 -15.46 14.04 12.11
N LYS A 195 -14.43 13.66 11.35
CA LYS A 195 -13.90 14.44 10.21
C LYS A 195 -14.21 13.82 8.86
N GLU A 196 -15.00 12.75 8.80
CA GLU A 196 -15.28 11.98 7.58
C GLU A 196 -15.71 12.88 6.43
N ALA A 197 -16.73 13.72 6.63
CA ALA A 197 -17.27 14.58 5.59
C ALA A 197 -16.20 15.55 5.03
N THR A 198 -15.39 16.16 5.90
CA THR A 198 -14.32 17.07 5.50
C THR A 198 -13.23 16.32 4.71
N ILE A 199 -12.82 15.17 5.18
CA ILE A 199 -11.80 14.36 4.52
C ILE A 199 -12.26 13.93 3.13
N VAL A 200 -13.49 13.43 3.01
CA VAL A 200 -14.06 12.99 1.72
C VAL A 200 -14.18 14.18 0.76
N ASP A 201 -14.58 15.35 1.22
CA ASP A 201 -14.64 16.56 0.42
C ASP A 201 -13.24 16.98 -0.07
N GLU A 202 -12.25 17.03 0.82
CA GLU A 202 -10.87 17.37 0.47
C GLU A 202 -10.28 16.38 -0.57
N LEU A 203 -10.57 15.08 -0.46
CA LEU A 203 -10.11 14.06 -1.40
C LEU A 203 -10.80 14.14 -2.76
N SER A 204 -12.07 14.55 -2.78
CA SER A 204 -12.87 14.64 -4.00
C SER A 204 -12.69 15.96 -4.74
N SER A 205 -12.46 17.05 -4.02
CA SER A 205 -12.37 18.41 -4.58
C SER A 205 -11.20 18.63 -5.54
N VAL A 206 -10.14 17.81 -5.43
CA VAL A 206 -8.96 17.89 -6.31
C VAL A 206 -9.17 17.21 -7.66
N GLN A 207 -10.24 16.43 -7.81
CA GLN A 207 -10.50 15.63 -9.02
C GLN A 207 -10.95 16.51 -10.19
N GLY A 208 -10.80 15.99 -11.40
CA GLY A 208 -11.22 16.67 -12.64
C GLY A 208 -10.23 17.73 -13.14
N GLN A 209 -9.05 17.82 -12.55
CA GLN A 209 -7.97 18.69 -13.01
C GLN A 209 -6.69 17.86 -13.23
N PRO A 210 -5.88 18.19 -14.23
CA PRO A 210 -4.61 17.49 -14.44
C PRO A 210 -3.71 17.56 -13.20
N ALA A 211 -3.00 16.45 -12.94
CA ALA A 211 -2.05 16.33 -11.85
C ALA A 211 -0.63 16.17 -12.40
N ASP A 212 0.35 16.73 -11.71
CA ASP A 212 1.77 16.59 -12.03
C ASP A 212 2.49 15.83 -10.92
N ILE A 213 3.24 14.80 -11.29
CA ILE A 213 4.07 14.00 -10.39
C ILE A 213 5.55 14.04 -10.75
N GLY A 214 5.96 14.90 -11.71
CA GLY A 214 7.35 15.07 -12.13
C GLY A 214 7.89 13.99 -13.05
N GLY A 215 7.10 12.97 -13.41
CA GLY A 215 7.47 11.87 -14.30
C GLY A 215 6.96 10.53 -13.85
N TYR A 216 6.92 9.56 -14.78
CA TYR A 216 6.38 8.22 -14.49
C TYR A 216 7.39 7.29 -13.81
N PHE A 217 8.62 7.21 -14.35
CA PHE A 217 9.63 6.28 -13.84
C PHE A 217 10.35 6.77 -12.58
N HIS A 218 10.56 8.08 -12.51
CA HIS A 218 11.19 8.75 -11.37
C HIS A 218 10.32 9.94 -10.96
N PRO A 219 9.16 9.68 -10.36
CA PRO A 219 8.27 10.75 -9.94
C PRO A 219 8.90 11.56 -8.81
N ASP A 220 8.61 12.86 -8.82
CA ASP A 220 9.00 13.74 -7.73
C ASP A 220 8.21 13.40 -6.46
N HIS A 221 8.91 13.24 -5.34
CA HIS A 221 8.29 12.81 -4.07
C HIS A 221 7.30 13.86 -3.52
N GLU A 222 7.62 15.13 -3.63
CA GLU A 222 6.76 16.20 -3.10
C GLU A 222 5.50 16.38 -3.96
N LEU A 223 5.66 16.36 -5.29
CA LEU A 223 4.54 16.43 -6.22
C LEU A 223 3.64 15.19 -6.06
N THR A 224 4.23 14.01 -5.99
CA THR A 224 3.48 12.76 -5.75
C THR A 224 2.72 12.81 -4.42
N ALA A 225 3.36 13.26 -3.34
CA ALA A 225 2.71 13.39 -2.05
C ALA A 225 1.51 14.35 -2.09
N LYS A 226 1.61 15.48 -2.79
CA LYS A 226 0.49 16.42 -2.96
C LYS A 226 -0.69 15.77 -3.69
N VAL A 227 -0.42 15.01 -4.75
CA VAL A 227 -1.45 14.34 -5.53
C VAL A 227 -2.10 13.20 -4.76
N MET A 228 -1.29 12.39 -4.08
CA MET A 228 -1.76 11.16 -3.41
C MET A 228 -2.31 11.42 -2.00
N ARG A 229 -1.94 12.52 -1.37
CA ARG A 229 -2.31 12.88 0.01
C ARG A 229 -2.90 14.30 0.11
N PRO A 230 -3.93 14.63 -0.71
CA PRO A 230 -4.43 16.00 -0.79
C PRO A 230 -5.24 16.43 0.45
N SER A 231 -5.77 15.48 1.24
CA SER A 231 -6.50 15.81 2.46
C SER A 231 -5.54 16.16 3.60
N GLN A 232 -5.44 17.43 3.91
CA GLN A 232 -4.68 17.88 5.08
C GLN A 232 -5.28 17.36 6.39
N THR A 233 -6.60 17.35 6.48
CA THR A 233 -7.33 16.85 7.65
C THR A 233 -7.02 15.38 7.94
N LEU A 234 -6.97 14.53 6.90
CA LEU A 234 -6.57 13.13 7.04
C LEU A 234 -5.11 13.01 7.47
N ASN A 235 -4.21 13.73 6.80
CA ASN A 235 -2.78 13.69 7.10
C ASN A 235 -2.48 14.07 8.56
N GLU A 236 -3.10 15.13 9.06
CA GLU A 236 -2.94 15.59 10.45
C GLU A 236 -3.54 14.58 11.45
N THR A 237 -4.68 13.97 11.09
CA THR A 237 -5.32 12.98 11.97
C THR A 237 -4.47 11.71 12.08
N LEU A 238 -3.92 11.21 10.99
CA LEU A 238 -3.01 10.06 11.01
C LEU A 238 -1.69 10.36 11.73
N ALA A 239 -1.17 11.59 11.63
CA ALA A 239 0.05 11.99 12.32
C ALA A 239 -0.07 11.97 13.86
N MET A 240 -1.28 11.99 14.42
CA MET A 240 -1.49 11.86 15.86
C MET A 240 -1.09 10.48 16.40
N VAL A 241 -1.24 9.43 15.59
CA VAL A 241 -0.87 8.06 15.95
C VAL A 241 0.62 7.80 15.77
N ALA A 242 1.24 8.43 14.78
CA ALA A 242 2.67 8.26 14.52
C ALA A 242 3.58 8.90 15.59
N LYS A 243 3.04 9.75 16.45
CA LYS A 243 3.76 10.47 17.52
C LYS A 243 3.53 9.88 18.91
N SER A 244 2.69 8.87 19.03
CA SER A 244 2.38 8.14 20.26
C SER A 244 3.13 6.82 20.29
#